data_8f829430591c84718af09d35996e7078
#
_entry.id   8f829430591c84718af09d35996e7078
#
_cell.length_a   1.000
_cell.length_b   1.000
_cell.length_c   1.000
_cell.angle_alpha   90.00
_cell.angle_beta   90.00
_cell.angle_gamma   90.00
#
_symmetry.space_group_name_H-M   'P 1'
#
loop_
_entity.id
_entity.type
_entity.pdbx_description
1 polymer ?
#
loop_
_entity_poly.entity_id
_entity_poly.type
_entity_poly.pdbx_seq_one_letter_code
_entity_poly.pdbx_strand_id
1 'polypeptide(L)'
;LIAFVAAATTLALLGIKQPKTVALPSLGGSPESPAAIGKQPTIAKVRSYPRVPSHPQKIAALLNTVETALRDPTTPEASLPDLGHQQQVIYRVLSAHPTLSSEVLAALPAQWRSVAERHLAARGEFLRMGRTRRPTVLPAWRIIAPEPAENLLAYYRKAEAATGIEWEVLAAVNLVETGMGRIDGV
;
A
#
# COMPACT_ATOMS: atom_id res chain seq x y z
N LEU A 1 14.17 -11.41 -7.90
CA LEU A 1 14.04 -12.42 -8.99
C LEU A 1 13.89 -13.86 -8.48
N ILE A 2 14.06 -14.12 -7.18
CA ILE A 2 14.03 -15.47 -6.60
C ILE A 2 12.67 -15.86 -6.00
N ALA A 3 11.81 -14.89 -5.69
CA ALA A 3 10.47 -15.15 -5.14
C ALA A 3 9.42 -15.55 -6.18
N PHE A 4 9.64 -15.25 -7.46
CA PHE A 4 8.68 -15.54 -8.54
C PHE A 4 8.69 -17.00 -9.03
N VAL A 5 9.74 -17.77 -8.75
CA VAL A 5 9.87 -19.16 -9.24
C VAL A 5 9.11 -20.15 -8.35
N ALA A 6 8.88 -19.84 -7.07
CA ALA A 6 8.22 -20.76 -6.14
C ALA A 6 6.68 -20.82 -6.30
N ALA A 7 6.05 -19.77 -6.80
CA ALA A 7 4.59 -19.73 -6.99
C ALA A 7 4.12 -20.47 -8.24
N ALA A 8 4.96 -20.59 -9.26
CA ALA A 8 4.59 -21.26 -10.51
C ALA A 8 4.57 -22.79 -10.42
N THR A 9 5.36 -23.36 -9.49
CA THR A 9 5.50 -24.83 -9.38
C THR A 9 4.38 -25.50 -8.61
N THR A 10 3.67 -24.77 -7.74
CA THR A 10 2.58 -25.36 -6.93
C THR A 10 1.25 -25.44 -7.68
N LEU A 11 1.06 -24.65 -8.75
CA LEU A 11 -0.17 -24.65 -9.55
C LEU A 11 -0.26 -25.84 -10.53
N ALA A 12 0.88 -26.45 -10.87
CA ALA A 12 0.93 -27.59 -11.81
C ALA A 12 0.43 -28.91 -11.22
N LEU A 13 0.29 -29.00 -9.89
CA LEU A 13 -0.14 -30.24 -9.19
C LEU A 13 -1.66 -30.34 -9.00
N LEU A 14 -2.44 -29.30 -9.30
CA LEU A 14 -3.89 -29.27 -9.07
C LEU A 14 -4.75 -29.60 -10.29
N GLY A 15 -4.19 -30.07 -11.41
CA GLY A 15 -4.95 -30.59 -12.54
C GLY A 15 -5.91 -29.61 -13.23
N ILE A 16 -5.69 -28.30 -13.10
CA ILE A 16 -6.53 -27.27 -13.71
C ILE A 16 -6.24 -27.21 -15.19
N LYS A 17 -7.21 -27.63 -15.99
CA LYS A 17 -7.17 -27.58 -17.45
C LYS A 17 -6.99 -26.12 -17.91
N GLN A 18 -5.89 -25.83 -18.58
CA GLN A 18 -5.59 -24.51 -19.14
C GLN A 18 -6.69 -24.05 -20.10
N PRO A 19 -7.19 -22.82 -20.02
CA PRO A 19 -8.10 -22.29 -21.04
C PRO A 19 -7.37 -22.13 -22.37
N LYS A 20 -8.00 -22.52 -23.46
CA LYS A 20 -7.48 -22.38 -24.83
C LYS A 20 -7.21 -20.91 -25.14
N THR A 21 -5.98 -20.63 -25.56
CA THR A 21 -5.57 -19.30 -26.06
C THR A 21 -6.43 -18.93 -27.27
N VAL A 22 -7.29 -17.94 -27.10
CA VAL A 22 -8.01 -17.32 -28.22
C VAL A 22 -7.09 -16.27 -28.84
N ALA A 23 -6.71 -16.46 -30.08
CA ALA A 23 -5.92 -15.49 -30.83
C ALA A 23 -6.74 -14.21 -31.03
N LEU A 24 -6.20 -13.06 -30.60
CA LEU A 24 -6.75 -11.75 -30.90
C LEU A 24 -6.52 -11.39 -32.38
N PRO A 25 -7.50 -10.80 -33.08
CA PRO A 25 -7.31 -10.33 -34.44
C PRO A 25 -6.35 -9.15 -34.47
N SER A 26 -5.39 -9.19 -35.36
CA SER A 26 -4.45 -8.11 -35.64
C SER A 26 -5.19 -6.91 -36.24
N LEU A 27 -5.29 -5.82 -35.47
CA LEU A 27 -5.73 -4.54 -35.98
C LEU A 27 -4.50 -3.79 -36.51
N GLY A 28 -4.31 -3.84 -37.84
CA GLY A 28 -3.38 -2.97 -38.56
C GLY A 28 -3.93 -1.53 -38.49
N GLY A 29 -3.22 -0.67 -37.80
CA GLY A 29 -3.43 0.79 -37.81
C GLY A 29 -2.06 1.46 -37.84
N SER A 30 -1.84 2.28 -38.85
CA SER A 30 -0.64 3.11 -39.04
C SER A 30 -0.49 4.08 -37.84
N PRO A 31 0.76 4.44 -37.48
CA PRO A 31 0.99 5.37 -36.36
C PRO A 31 0.62 6.80 -36.79
N GLU A 32 -0.41 7.33 -36.20
CA GLU A 32 -0.73 8.74 -36.24
C GLU A 32 0.24 9.53 -35.34
N SER A 33 0.71 10.65 -35.91
CA SER A 33 1.70 11.56 -35.34
C SER A 33 1.29 12.09 -33.95
N PRO A 34 2.21 12.30 -33.00
CA PRO A 34 1.86 12.76 -31.66
C PRO A 34 1.42 14.23 -31.68
N ALA A 35 0.15 14.46 -31.50
CA ALA A 35 -0.40 15.79 -31.26
C ALA A 35 -0.13 16.21 -29.80
N ALA A 36 0.37 17.44 -29.67
CA ALA A 36 0.33 18.34 -28.52
C ALA A 36 0.81 17.79 -27.18
N ILE A 37 2.02 18.18 -26.82
CA ILE A 37 2.54 18.21 -25.45
C ILE A 37 1.53 18.94 -24.55
N GLY A 38 0.69 18.16 -23.83
CA GLY A 38 -0.18 18.66 -22.80
C GLY A 38 0.66 19.34 -21.70
N LYS A 39 0.16 20.48 -21.22
CA LYS A 39 0.73 21.27 -20.13
C LYS A 39 1.35 20.37 -19.06
N GLN A 40 2.64 20.54 -18.78
CA GLN A 40 3.32 19.91 -17.65
C GLN A 40 2.47 20.15 -16.39
N PRO A 41 2.22 19.11 -15.57
CA PRO A 41 1.53 19.31 -14.31
C PRO A 41 2.33 20.32 -13.48
N THR A 42 1.68 21.38 -13.06
CA THR A 42 2.19 22.37 -12.11
C THR A 42 2.84 21.61 -10.96
N ILE A 43 4.11 21.89 -10.66
CA ILE A 43 4.86 21.27 -9.57
C ILE A 43 3.98 21.30 -8.32
N ALA A 44 3.49 20.14 -7.93
CA ALA A 44 2.66 20.01 -6.74
C ALA A 44 3.43 20.60 -5.56
N LYS A 45 2.76 21.47 -4.78
CA LYS A 45 3.29 22.09 -3.56
C LYS A 45 4.13 21.05 -2.83
N VAL A 46 5.45 21.32 -2.67
CA VAL A 46 6.38 20.40 -2.00
C VAL A 46 5.79 20.09 -0.62
N ARG A 47 5.31 18.87 -0.43
CA ARG A 47 4.77 18.43 0.86
C ARG A 47 5.90 18.41 1.87
N SER A 48 5.75 19.16 2.95
CA SER A 48 6.70 19.09 4.05
C SER A 48 6.67 17.69 4.65
N TYR A 49 7.84 17.10 4.90
CA TYR A 49 7.92 15.80 5.56
C TYR A 49 7.33 15.91 6.98
N PRO A 50 6.39 15.02 7.37
CA PRO A 50 5.75 15.09 8.68
C PRO A 50 6.77 14.99 9.81
N ARG A 51 6.61 15.82 10.83
CA ARG A 51 7.45 15.77 12.03
C ARG A 51 6.79 14.92 13.09
N VAL A 52 7.59 14.07 13.75
CA VAL A 52 7.17 13.29 14.91
C VAL A 52 7.77 13.93 16.16
N PRO A 53 6.96 14.23 17.19
CA PRO A 53 7.49 14.72 18.45
C PRO A 53 8.48 13.73 19.09
N SER A 54 9.33 14.21 19.99
CA SER A 54 10.26 13.34 20.72
C SER A 54 9.64 12.72 22.01
N HIS A 55 8.56 13.30 22.50
CA HIS A 55 7.94 12.91 23.78
C HIS A 55 6.84 11.85 23.56
N PRO A 56 6.84 10.72 24.30
CA PRO A 56 5.89 9.64 24.13
C PRO A 56 4.42 10.09 24.18
N GLN A 57 4.06 10.92 25.16
CA GLN A 57 2.69 11.42 25.34
C GLN A 57 2.25 12.31 24.16
N LYS A 58 3.17 13.09 23.60
CA LYS A 58 2.89 13.93 22.43
C LYS A 58 2.74 13.08 21.17
N ILE A 59 3.51 11.99 21.03
CA ILE A 59 3.36 11.04 19.94
C ILE A 59 2.02 10.32 20.06
N ALA A 60 1.65 9.85 21.26
CA ALA A 60 0.37 9.19 21.49
C ALA A 60 -0.81 10.12 21.18
N ALA A 61 -0.75 11.38 21.60
CA ALA A 61 -1.78 12.38 21.30
C ALA A 61 -1.89 12.63 19.78
N LEU A 62 -0.77 12.79 19.09
CA LEU A 62 -0.73 12.96 17.64
C LEU A 62 -1.27 11.73 16.91
N LEU A 63 -0.87 10.53 17.32
CA LEU A 63 -1.34 9.29 16.74
C LEU A 63 -2.84 9.10 16.98
N ASN A 64 -3.36 9.40 18.16
CA ASN A 64 -4.80 9.41 18.44
C ASN A 64 -5.55 10.33 17.49
N THR A 65 -5.07 11.55 17.27
CA THR A 65 -5.69 12.49 16.33
C THR A 65 -5.70 11.94 14.91
N VAL A 66 -4.58 11.40 14.45
CA VAL A 66 -4.44 10.86 13.10
C VAL A 66 -5.32 9.63 12.89
N GLU A 67 -5.30 8.67 13.84
CA GLU A 67 -6.12 7.46 13.76
C GLU A 67 -7.62 7.76 13.79
N THR A 68 -8.03 8.73 14.59
CA THR A 68 -9.42 9.19 14.64
C THR A 68 -9.82 9.84 13.32
N ALA A 69 -9.02 10.77 12.81
CA ALA A 69 -9.35 11.48 11.58
C ALA A 69 -9.38 10.55 10.36
N LEU A 70 -8.48 9.56 10.26
CA LEU A 70 -8.47 8.60 9.15
C LEU A 70 -9.72 7.70 9.11
N ARG A 71 -10.46 7.58 10.21
CA ARG A 71 -11.68 6.75 10.31
C ARG A 71 -12.96 7.55 10.43
N ASP A 72 -12.84 8.86 10.53
CA ASP A 72 -13.98 9.74 10.55
C ASP A 72 -14.48 9.96 9.11
N PRO A 73 -15.71 9.53 8.76
CA PRO A 73 -16.25 9.69 7.42
C PRO A 73 -16.45 11.15 7.02
N THR A 74 -16.39 12.08 7.97
CA THR A 74 -16.51 13.51 7.70
C THR A 74 -15.17 14.18 7.40
N THR A 75 -14.05 13.45 7.53
CA THR A 75 -12.73 13.98 7.19
C THR A 75 -12.65 14.30 5.69
N PRO A 76 -12.26 15.53 5.31
CA PRO A 76 -12.14 15.89 3.92
C PRO A 76 -11.15 14.96 3.17
N GLU A 77 -11.56 14.44 2.02
CA GLU A 77 -10.74 13.55 1.20
C GLU A 77 -9.36 14.14 0.88
N ALA A 78 -9.30 15.44 0.63
CA ALA A 78 -8.05 16.16 0.38
C ALA A 78 -7.04 16.08 1.54
N SER A 79 -7.48 15.79 2.77
CA SER A 79 -6.64 15.66 3.95
C SER A 79 -6.09 14.25 4.15
N LEU A 80 -6.73 13.23 3.58
CA LEU A 80 -6.37 11.82 3.78
C LEU A 80 -4.92 11.50 3.39
N PRO A 81 -4.36 12.02 2.28
CA PRO A 81 -2.96 11.75 1.93
C PRO A 81 -1.96 12.29 2.95
N ASP A 82 -2.22 13.43 3.56
CA ASP A 82 -1.33 14.03 4.57
C ASP A 82 -1.45 13.30 5.91
N LEU A 83 -2.67 12.94 6.31
CA LEU A 83 -2.92 12.10 7.49
C LEU A 83 -2.28 10.72 7.37
N GLY A 84 -2.45 10.05 6.23
CA GLY A 84 -1.82 8.75 5.95
C GLY A 84 -0.30 8.83 5.96
N HIS A 85 0.27 9.91 5.39
CA HIS A 85 1.71 10.14 5.45
C HIS A 85 2.19 10.36 6.89
N GLN A 86 1.48 11.17 7.68
CA GLN A 86 1.78 11.38 9.09
C GLN A 86 1.73 10.06 9.88
N GLN A 87 0.71 9.23 9.66
CA GLN A 87 0.58 7.92 10.27
C GLN A 87 1.79 7.02 9.95
N GLN A 88 2.13 6.91 8.67
CA GLN A 88 3.27 6.11 8.23
C GLN A 88 4.59 6.53 8.86
N VAL A 89 4.83 7.84 8.98
CA VAL A 89 6.05 8.38 9.57
C VAL A 89 6.11 8.08 11.07
N ILE A 90 4.99 8.22 11.79
CA ILE A 90 4.92 7.87 13.21
C ILE A 90 5.27 6.37 13.40
N TYR A 91 4.60 5.47 12.69
CA TYR A 91 4.90 4.03 12.82
C TYR A 91 6.31 3.66 12.37
N ARG A 92 6.90 4.39 11.42
CA ARG A 92 8.31 4.23 11.03
C ARG A 92 9.24 4.55 12.19
N VAL A 93 9.01 5.65 12.89
CA VAL A 93 9.79 6.04 14.07
C VAL A 93 9.63 5.02 15.18
N LEU A 94 8.38 4.67 15.52
CA LEU A 94 8.11 3.72 16.59
C LEU A 94 8.72 2.34 16.33
N SER A 95 8.62 1.82 15.11
CA SER A 95 9.20 0.50 14.78
C SER A 95 10.73 0.46 14.85
N ALA A 96 11.39 1.61 14.78
CA ALA A 96 12.85 1.70 14.94
C ALA A 96 13.29 1.86 16.40
N HIS A 97 12.35 2.19 17.32
CA HIS A 97 12.65 2.51 18.72
C HIS A 97 11.70 1.75 19.67
N PRO A 98 12.01 0.48 20.01
CA PRO A 98 11.10 -0.39 20.81
C PRO A 98 10.70 0.19 22.16
N THR A 99 11.63 0.80 22.91
CA THR A 99 11.33 1.43 24.22
C THR A 99 10.31 2.57 24.07
N LEU A 100 10.56 3.47 23.11
CA LEU A 100 9.63 4.56 22.81
C LEU A 100 8.27 4.03 22.36
N SER A 101 8.26 2.96 21.59
CA SER A 101 7.04 2.28 21.14
C SER A 101 6.20 1.80 22.32
N SER A 102 6.81 1.15 23.30
CA SER A 102 6.12 0.66 24.51
C SER A 102 5.53 1.81 25.33
N GLU A 103 6.26 2.91 25.50
CA GLU A 103 5.79 4.10 26.22
C GLU A 103 4.62 4.78 25.50
N VAL A 104 4.68 4.87 24.17
CA VAL A 104 3.59 5.42 23.34
C VAL A 104 2.35 4.54 23.41
N LEU A 105 2.50 3.22 23.30
CA LEU A 105 1.38 2.28 23.42
C LEU A 105 0.70 2.38 24.80
N ALA A 106 1.48 2.53 25.87
CA ALA A 106 0.95 2.70 27.21
C ALA A 106 0.13 4.01 27.36
N ALA A 107 0.57 5.08 26.69
CA ALA A 107 -0.09 6.39 26.71
C ALA A 107 -1.26 6.51 25.69
N LEU A 108 -1.37 5.59 24.75
CA LEU A 108 -2.39 5.64 23.69
C LEU A 108 -3.77 5.21 24.24
N PRO A 109 -4.87 5.89 23.86
CA PRO A 109 -6.21 5.44 24.19
C PRO A 109 -6.46 3.97 23.79
N ALA A 110 -7.18 3.24 24.65
CA ALA A 110 -7.38 1.79 24.50
C ALA A 110 -7.93 1.38 23.12
N GLN A 111 -8.82 2.19 22.56
CA GLN A 111 -9.43 1.96 21.24
C GLN A 111 -8.41 1.88 20.10
N TRP A 112 -7.27 2.56 20.22
CA TRP A 112 -6.24 2.57 19.17
C TRP A 112 -5.05 1.64 19.47
N ARG A 113 -4.96 1.11 20.68
CA ARG A 113 -3.81 0.30 21.10
C ARG A 113 -3.66 -0.95 20.24
N SER A 114 -4.72 -1.74 20.05
CA SER A 114 -4.68 -2.95 19.21
C SER A 114 -4.41 -2.64 17.73
N VAL A 115 -4.84 -1.49 17.24
CA VAL A 115 -4.55 -1.02 15.88
C VAL A 115 -3.05 -0.73 15.76
N ALA A 116 -2.49 0.02 16.72
CA ALA A 116 -1.08 0.37 16.73
C ALA A 116 -0.18 -0.86 16.87
N GLU A 117 -0.54 -1.82 17.73
CA GLU A 117 0.17 -3.09 17.87
C GLU A 117 0.23 -3.87 16.57
N ARG A 118 -0.88 -3.97 15.82
CA ARG A 118 -0.91 -4.63 14.52
C ARG A 118 -0.03 -3.93 13.47
N HIS A 119 -0.06 -2.60 13.41
CA HIS A 119 0.82 -1.83 12.52
C HIS A 119 2.30 -2.06 12.84
N LEU A 120 2.66 -2.07 14.13
CA LEU A 120 4.04 -2.31 14.55
C LEU A 120 4.47 -3.74 14.29
N ALA A 121 3.60 -4.73 14.52
CA ALA A 121 3.87 -6.14 14.22
C ALA A 121 4.10 -6.34 12.71
N ALA A 122 3.17 -5.86 11.86
CA ALA A 122 3.32 -5.96 10.41
C ALA A 122 4.61 -5.29 9.92
N ARG A 123 4.93 -4.12 10.45
CA ARG A 123 6.16 -3.43 10.09
C ARG A 123 7.41 -4.18 10.57
N GLY A 124 7.34 -4.82 11.72
CA GLY A 124 8.40 -5.69 12.24
C GLY A 124 8.68 -6.86 11.30
N GLU A 125 7.64 -7.46 10.70
CA GLU A 125 7.80 -8.50 9.69
C GLU A 125 8.56 -7.99 8.46
N PHE A 126 8.17 -6.84 7.91
CA PHE A 126 8.89 -6.24 6.79
C PHE A 126 10.35 -5.93 7.12
N LEU A 127 10.65 -5.46 8.32
CA LEU A 127 12.01 -5.21 8.75
C LEU A 127 12.83 -6.50 8.87
N ARG A 128 12.20 -7.60 9.29
CA ARG A 128 12.84 -8.93 9.33
C ARG A 128 13.13 -9.49 7.94
N MET A 129 12.20 -9.35 7.00
CA MET A 129 12.37 -9.76 5.61
C MET A 129 13.39 -8.89 4.87
N GLY A 130 13.45 -7.61 5.17
CA GLY A 130 14.28 -6.62 4.49
C GLY A 130 15.76 -6.62 4.87
N ARG A 131 16.32 -7.73 5.37
CA ARG A 131 17.77 -7.88 5.66
C ARG A 131 18.65 -7.93 4.41
N THR A 132 18.06 -7.91 3.23
CA THR A 132 18.78 -7.83 1.97
C THR A 132 19.25 -6.40 1.70
N ARG A 133 20.40 -6.28 1.00
CA ARG A 133 20.98 -5.00 0.60
C ARG A 133 19.93 -4.11 -0.06
N ARG A 134 19.69 -2.93 0.50
CA ARG A 134 18.74 -1.97 -0.08
C ARG A 134 19.22 -1.58 -1.48
N PRO A 135 18.35 -1.57 -2.50
CA PRO A 135 18.72 -1.06 -3.80
C PRO A 135 19.10 0.42 -3.67
N THR A 136 20.17 0.83 -4.32
CA THR A 136 20.66 2.22 -4.33
C THR A 136 19.93 3.07 -5.36
N VAL A 137 19.22 2.42 -6.28
CA VAL A 137 18.44 3.09 -7.33
C VAL A 137 17.01 2.56 -7.27
N LEU A 138 16.05 3.46 -7.29
CA LEU A 138 14.63 3.07 -7.42
C LEU A 138 14.37 2.60 -8.86
N PRO A 139 13.60 1.53 -9.04
CA PRO A 139 13.13 1.15 -10.36
C PRO A 139 12.33 2.29 -11.01
N ALA A 140 12.35 2.36 -12.32
CA ALA A 140 11.62 3.37 -13.10
C ALA A 140 10.11 3.02 -13.16
N TRP A 141 9.48 2.85 -12.01
CA TRP A 141 8.05 2.59 -11.93
C TRP A 141 7.24 3.83 -12.29
N ARG A 142 6.18 3.63 -13.04
CA ARG A 142 5.14 4.64 -13.21
C ARG A 142 4.13 4.51 -12.07
N ILE A 143 3.92 5.61 -11.35
CA ILE A 143 2.92 5.67 -10.26
C ILE A 143 1.66 6.31 -10.83
N ILE A 144 0.56 5.59 -10.79
CA ILE A 144 -0.75 6.03 -11.26
C ILE A 144 -1.74 6.15 -10.09
N ALA A 145 -2.88 6.79 -10.34
CA ALA A 145 -3.98 6.77 -9.38
C ALA A 145 -4.54 5.34 -9.29
N PRO A 146 -4.86 4.84 -8.08
CA PRO A 146 -5.51 3.55 -7.94
C PRO A 146 -6.95 3.64 -8.45
N GLU A 147 -7.54 2.49 -8.74
CA GLU A 147 -8.99 2.39 -8.93
C GLU A 147 -9.74 2.89 -7.69
N PRO A 148 -10.97 3.42 -7.84
CA PRO A 148 -11.83 3.73 -6.71
C PRO A 148 -11.98 2.55 -5.74
N ALA A 149 -12.03 2.83 -4.44
CA ALA A 149 -12.03 1.79 -3.41
C ALA A 149 -13.20 0.81 -3.55
N GLU A 150 -14.36 1.31 -3.95
CA GLU A 150 -15.56 0.50 -4.22
C GLU A 150 -15.35 -0.49 -5.38
N ASN A 151 -14.64 -0.09 -6.43
CA ASN A 151 -14.30 -0.98 -7.55
C ASN A 151 -13.32 -2.07 -7.11
N LEU A 152 -12.28 -1.68 -6.37
CA LEU A 152 -11.32 -2.65 -5.81
C LEU A 152 -12.02 -3.65 -4.91
N LEU A 153 -12.90 -3.20 -4.02
CA LEU A 153 -13.68 -4.08 -3.15
C LEU A 153 -14.55 -5.05 -3.96
N ALA A 154 -15.22 -4.56 -5.02
CA ALA A 154 -16.02 -5.41 -5.89
C ALA A 154 -15.18 -6.48 -6.59
N TYR A 155 -13.95 -6.14 -7.04
CA TYR A 155 -13.03 -7.11 -7.64
C TYR A 155 -12.58 -8.17 -6.63
N TYR A 156 -12.23 -7.76 -5.40
CA TYR A 156 -11.82 -8.71 -4.36
C TYR A 156 -12.97 -9.64 -3.96
N ARG A 157 -14.19 -9.13 -3.79
CA ARG A 157 -15.37 -9.95 -3.50
C ARG A 157 -15.69 -10.95 -4.61
N LYS A 158 -15.55 -10.54 -5.87
CA LYS A 158 -15.69 -11.45 -7.02
C LYS A 158 -14.61 -12.54 -7.02
N ALA A 159 -13.38 -12.19 -6.70
CA ALA A 159 -12.28 -13.15 -6.61
C ALA A 159 -12.46 -14.10 -5.41
N GLU A 160 -12.89 -13.60 -4.25
CA GLU A 160 -13.25 -14.41 -3.08
C GLU A 160 -14.31 -15.46 -3.45
N ALA A 161 -15.39 -15.04 -4.12
CA ALA A 161 -16.44 -15.96 -4.54
C ALA A 161 -15.95 -17.04 -5.53
N ALA A 162 -14.94 -16.72 -6.34
CA ALA A 162 -14.38 -17.66 -7.32
C ALA A 162 -13.31 -18.59 -6.75
N THR A 163 -12.59 -18.18 -5.72
CA THR A 163 -11.39 -18.87 -5.22
C THR A 163 -11.52 -19.39 -3.79
N GLY A 164 -12.45 -18.85 -3.01
CA GLY A 164 -12.58 -19.10 -1.58
C GLY A 164 -11.51 -18.39 -0.72
N ILE A 165 -10.68 -17.54 -1.32
CA ILE A 165 -9.70 -16.73 -0.57
C ILE A 165 -10.39 -15.47 -0.08
N GLU A 166 -10.33 -15.20 1.22
CA GLU A 166 -10.94 -14.01 1.84
C GLU A 166 -10.48 -12.72 1.16
N TRP A 167 -11.42 -11.82 0.89
CA TRP A 167 -11.16 -10.58 0.17
C TRP A 167 -10.10 -9.69 0.86
N GLU A 168 -10.06 -9.72 2.19
CA GLU A 168 -9.06 -9.00 2.99
C GLU A 168 -7.64 -9.45 2.69
N VAL A 169 -7.45 -10.76 2.46
CA VAL A 169 -6.15 -11.33 2.08
C VAL A 169 -5.77 -10.87 0.68
N LEU A 170 -6.71 -10.91 -0.27
CA LEU A 170 -6.48 -10.42 -1.63
C LEU A 170 -6.13 -8.92 -1.65
N ALA A 171 -6.83 -8.11 -0.85
CA ALA A 171 -6.54 -6.69 -0.71
C ALA A 171 -5.17 -6.44 -0.08
N ALA A 172 -4.79 -7.21 0.95
CA ALA A 172 -3.48 -7.11 1.59
C ALA A 172 -2.34 -7.43 0.62
N VAL A 173 -2.49 -8.50 -0.17
CA VAL A 173 -1.52 -8.87 -1.22
C VAL A 173 -1.39 -7.76 -2.25
N ASN A 174 -2.52 -7.25 -2.78
CA ASN A 174 -2.51 -6.18 -3.77
C ASN A 174 -1.86 -4.89 -3.22
N LEU A 175 -2.11 -4.57 -1.94
CA LEU A 175 -1.45 -3.44 -1.28
C LEU A 175 0.08 -3.60 -1.24
N VAL A 176 0.55 -4.79 -0.87
CA VAL A 176 1.99 -5.06 -0.70
C VAL A 176 2.70 -5.10 -2.06
N GLU A 177 2.11 -5.75 -3.04
CA GLU A 177 2.76 -6.01 -4.35
C GLU A 177 2.68 -4.79 -5.27
N THR A 178 1.57 -4.07 -5.29
CA THR A 178 1.32 -3.03 -6.30
C THR A 178 0.91 -1.67 -5.72
N GLY A 179 0.79 -1.56 -4.38
CA GLY A 179 0.24 -0.36 -3.75
C GLY A 179 -1.22 -0.10 -4.14
N MET A 180 -2.05 -1.12 -4.21
CA MET A 180 -3.43 -1.08 -4.71
C MET A 180 -3.53 -0.80 -6.23
N GLY A 181 -2.62 -1.35 -7.01
CA GLY A 181 -2.57 -1.13 -8.46
C GLY A 181 -1.97 0.22 -8.88
N ARG A 182 -1.33 0.94 -7.96
CA ARG A 182 -0.68 2.23 -8.25
C ARG A 182 0.66 2.08 -8.97
N ILE A 183 1.31 0.94 -8.82
CA ILE A 183 2.57 0.65 -9.49
C ILE A 183 2.22 0.01 -10.82
N ASP A 184 2.30 0.81 -11.88
CA ASP A 184 2.15 0.31 -13.24
C ASP A 184 3.48 -0.29 -13.68
N GLY A 185 3.42 -1.58 -14.01
CA GLY A 185 4.60 -2.39 -14.27
C GLY A 185 5.41 -1.89 -15.47
N VAL A 186 6.64 -2.33 -15.53
CA VAL A 186 7.58 -2.12 -16.62
C VAL A 186 7.31 -3.16 -17.69
#